data_b88cd165e95a5174aa66cd393b6611e8
#
_entry.id   b88cd165e95a5174aa66cd393b6611e8
#
_cell.length_a   1.000
_cell.length_b   1.000
_cell.length_c   1.000
_cell.angle_alpha   90.00
_cell.angle_beta   90.00
_cell.angle_gamma   90.00
#
_symmetry.space_group_name_H-M   'P 1'
#
loop_
_entity.id
_entity.type
_entity.pdbx_description
1 polymer ?
#
loop_
_entity_poly.entity_id
_entity_poly.type
_entity_poly.pdbx_seq_one_letter_code
_entity_poly.pdbx_strand_id
1 'polypeptide(L)'
;MPSAILIKALVASTMVLATASGTVRGVRTRWRTATEPELRKLILARVPVVKENIETEFRTASGVTDGRGKFIAGVVMITAGYSAEGKYSHFFITQAPLKIGSMLLQPGEYVFGYQRINNDTIRVSFYRAASGEAIGNVDAHINRKSAMVRSLLISPPVDSRGLIQVGRFVFEYNLGA
;
A
#
# COMPACT_ATOMS: atom_id res chain seq x y z
N MET A 1 -12.83 -27.49 -88.93
CA MET A 1 -13.49 -26.48 -88.08
C MET A 1 -13.08 -26.78 -86.67
N PRO A 2 -12.18 -26.01 -86.02
CA PRO A 2 -11.72 -26.28 -84.66
C PRO A 2 -12.49 -25.45 -83.64
N SER A 3 -13.02 -26.12 -82.63
CA SER A 3 -13.67 -25.52 -81.46
C SER A 3 -12.67 -24.92 -80.53
N ALA A 4 -12.89 -23.66 -80.19
CA ALA A 4 -12.11 -22.96 -79.19
C ALA A 4 -12.49 -23.34 -77.74
N ILE A 5 -11.55 -23.81 -76.99
CA ILE A 5 -11.71 -24.08 -75.54
C ILE A 5 -11.34 -22.83 -74.76
N LEU A 6 -12.31 -22.22 -74.08
CA LEU A 6 -12.15 -21.05 -73.23
C LEU A 6 -11.70 -21.50 -71.80
N ILE A 7 -10.47 -21.27 -71.44
CA ILE A 7 -9.94 -21.52 -70.11
C ILE A 7 -10.23 -20.30 -69.26
N LYS A 8 -11.14 -20.42 -68.29
CA LYS A 8 -11.37 -19.44 -67.19
C LYS A 8 -10.33 -19.60 -66.12
N ALA A 9 -9.45 -18.64 -66.04
CA ALA A 9 -8.51 -18.55 -64.88
C ALA A 9 -9.25 -18.02 -63.67
N LEU A 10 -9.30 -18.83 -62.64
CA LEU A 10 -9.82 -18.48 -61.28
C LEU A 10 -8.70 -17.85 -60.47
N VAL A 11 -8.75 -16.52 -60.30
CA VAL A 11 -7.82 -15.83 -59.41
C VAL A 11 -8.33 -15.95 -57.97
N ALA A 12 -7.70 -16.76 -57.18
CA ALA A 12 -7.96 -16.85 -55.74
C ALA A 12 -7.22 -15.71 -55.04
N SER A 13 -7.96 -14.71 -54.57
CA SER A 13 -7.43 -13.63 -53.76
C SER A 13 -7.32 -14.08 -52.29
N THR A 14 -6.13 -14.39 -51.84
CA THR A 14 -5.86 -14.71 -50.44
C THR A 14 -5.78 -13.41 -49.63
N MET A 15 -6.81 -13.12 -48.87
CA MET A 15 -6.86 -12.00 -47.92
C MET A 15 -6.11 -12.38 -46.65
N VAL A 16 -4.88 -11.86 -46.49
CA VAL A 16 -4.09 -12.01 -45.25
C VAL A 16 -4.67 -11.06 -44.21
N LEU A 17 -5.41 -11.61 -43.24
CA LEU A 17 -5.76 -10.87 -42.00
C LEU A 17 -4.51 -10.71 -41.14
N ALA A 18 -3.93 -9.53 -41.12
CA ALA A 18 -2.92 -9.16 -40.16
C ALA A 18 -3.60 -8.91 -38.79
N THR A 19 -3.51 -9.88 -37.88
CA THR A 19 -3.88 -9.69 -36.48
C THR A 19 -2.83 -8.81 -35.82
N ALA A 20 -3.12 -7.51 -35.68
CA ALA A 20 -2.33 -6.62 -34.85
C ALA A 20 -2.51 -7.00 -33.38
N SER A 21 -1.57 -7.80 -32.85
CA SER A 21 -1.45 -8.06 -31.41
C SER A 21 -0.96 -6.76 -30.75
N GLY A 22 -1.90 -5.89 -30.41
CA GLY A 22 -1.63 -4.71 -29.61
C GLY A 22 -1.16 -5.14 -28.22
N THR A 23 0.12 -5.07 -27.97
CA THR A 23 0.69 -5.19 -26.63
C THR A 23 0.15 -4.02 -25.79
N VAL A 24 -0.87 -4.29 -24.98
CA VAL A 24 -1.31 -3.33 -23.94
C VAL A 24 -0.14 -3.18 -22.98
N ARG A 25 0.66 -2.15 -23.18
CA ARG A 25 1.63 -1.70 -22.20
C ARG A 25 0.84 -1.28 -20.97
N GLY A 26 0.75 -2.16 -19.98
CA GLY A 26 0.22 -1.83 -18.67
C GLY A 26 0.91 -0.58 -18.17
N VAL A 27 0.16 0.51 -18.02
CA VAL A 27 0.68 1.75 -17.43
C VAL A 27 1.09 1.39 -16.00
N ARG A 28 2.39 1.24 -15.77
CA ARG A 28 2.93 0.99 -14.42
C ARG A 28 2.47 2.15 -13.55
N THR A 29 1.61 1.87 -12.61
CA THR A 29 1.11 2.84 -11.64
C THR A 29 2.31 3.27 -10.79
N ARG A 30 2.71 4.53 -10.91
CA ARG A 30 3.84 5.07 -10.16
C ARG A 30 3.32 5.63 -8.84
N TRP A 31 3.52 4.90 -7.76
CA TRP A 31 3.24 5.39 -6.43
C TRP A 31 4.15 6.58 -6.09
N ARG A 32 3.60 7.59 -5.46
CA ARG A 32 4.31 8.79 -4.97
C ARG A 32 3.91 9.11 -3.54
N THR A 33 4.67 9.96 -2.90
CA THR A 33 4.27 10.55 -1.61
C THR A 33 2.94 11.28 -1.77
N ALA A 34 2.01 11.04 -0.88
CA ALA A 34 0.75 11.75 -0.81
C ALA A 34 0.98 13.18 -0.27
N THR A 35 0.27 14.14 -0.83
CA THR A 35 0.31 15.53 -0.38
C THR A 35 -0.51 15.71 0.91
N GLU A 36 -0.23 16.78 1.65
CA GLU A 36 -0.99 17.10 2.87
C GLU A 36 -2.51 17.22 2.61
N PRO A 37 -2.99 17.93 1.56
CA PRO A 37 -4.43 17.97 1.25
C PRO A 37 -5.05 16.61 0.93
N GLU A 38 -4.29 15.70 0.31
CA GLU A 38 -4.74 14.32 0.06
C GLU A 38 -4.88 13.55 1.38
N LEU A 39 -3.89 13.65 2.26
CA LEU A 39 -3.94 13.01 3.57
C LEU A 39 -5.05 13.56 4.46
N ARG A 40 -5.33 14.87 4.42
CA ARG A 40 -6.44 15.49 5.18
C ARG A 40 -7.82 14.99 4.75
N LYS A 41 -8.00 14.57 3.51
CA LYS A 41 -9.25 13.96 3.04
C LYS A 41 -9.40 12.51 3.50
N LEU A 42 -8.30 11.84 3.79
CA LEU A 42 -8.27 10.42 4.14
C LEU A 42 -8.25 10.19 5.66
N ILE A 43 -7.47 10.98 6.39
CA ILE A 43 -7.24 10.83 7.82
C ILE A 43 -8.12 11.82 8.57
N LEU A 44 -9.05 11.28 9.36
CA LEU A 44 -9.94 12.07 10.19
C LEU A 44 -9.20 12.60 11.43
N ALA A 45 -9.69 13.72 12.00
CA ALA A 45 -9.19 14.25 13.26
C ALA A 45 -9.37 13.28 14.43
N ARG A 46 -10.39 12.43 14.35
CA ARG A 46 -10.63 11.31 15.25
C ARG A 46 -10.94 10.07 14.43
N VAL A 47 -10.28 8.96 14.76
CA VAL A 47 -10.42 7.69 14.05
C VAL A 47 -11.09 6.64 14.93
N PRO A 48 -11.98 5.81 14.35
CA PRO A 48 -12.65 4.76 15.09
C PRO A 48 -11.64 3.63 15.41
N VAL A 49 -11.54 3.28 16.68
CA VAL A 49 -10.71 2.16 17.16
C VAL A 49 -11.50 1.38 18.17
N VAL A 50 -11.96 0.19 17.80
CA VAL A 50 -12.84 -0.67 18.60
C VAL A 50 -14.13 0.09 18.96
N LYS A 51 -14.27 0.54 20.20
CA LYS A 51 -15.47 1.29 20.69
C LYS A 51 -15.17 2.77 20.95
N GLU A 52 -13.99 3.25 20.59
CA GLU A 52 -13.52 4.60 20.87
C GLU A 52 -13.28 5.39 19.58
N ASN A 53 -13.34 6.73 19.67
CA ASN A 53 -12.92 7.65 18.61
C ASN A 53 -11.69 8.39 19.10
N ILE A 54 -10.50 7.93 18.70
CA ILE A 54 -9.21 8.38 19.20
C ILE A 54 -8.71 9.56 18.35
N GLU A 55 -8.20 10.59 19.00
CA GLU A 55 -7.62 11.76 18.34
C GLU A 55 -6.34 11.41 17.59
N THR A 56 -6.16 12.03 16.41
CA THR A 56 -4.96 11.86 15.59
C THR A 56 -4.04 13.08 15.67
N GLU A 57 -2.73 12.85 15.76
CA GLU A 57 -1.73 13.90 15.62
C GLU A 57 -1.38 14.07 14.13
N PHE A 58 -2.17 14.86 13.42
CA PHE A 58 -2.08 14.96 11.95
C PHE A 58 -0.70 15.39 11.45
N ARG A 59 0.10 16.15 12.23
CA ARG A 59 1.48 16.52 11.85
C ARG A 59 2.40 15.31 11.64
N THR A 60 2.01 14.15 12.15
CA THR A 60 2.74 12.90 11.96
C THR A 60 2.23 12.07 10.78
N ALA A 61 1.18 12.55 10.09
CA ALA A 61 0.58 11.84 8.97
C ALA A 61 1.59 11.63 7.84
N SER A 62 1.64 10.43 7.34
CA SER A 62 2.47 10.03 6.21
C SER A 62 1.72 9.05 5.32
N GLY A 63 1.97 9.11 4.02
CA GLY A 63 1.33 8.18 3.10
C GLY A 63 1.83 8.31 1.68
N VAL A 64 1.39 7.35 0.88
CA VAL A 64 1.65 7.26 -0.56
C VAL A 64 0.37 7.02 -1.32
N THR A 65 0.33 7.45 -2.57
CA THR A 65 -0.81 7.28 -3.47
C THR A 65 -0.36 6.80 -4.84
N ASP A 66 -1.23 6.06 -5.50
CA ASP A 66 -1.06 5.67 -6.91
C ASP A 66 -1.52 6.78 -7.88
N GLY A 67 -2.02 7.91 -7.35
CA GLY A 67 -2.58 9.01 -8.14
C GLY A 67 -3.91 8.68 -8.83
N ARG A 68 -4.50 7.51 -8.57
CA ARG A 68 -5.77 7.03 -9.14
C ARG A 68 -6.83 6.75 -8.06
N GLY A 69 -6.59 7.23 -6.84
CA GLY A 69 -7.52 7.11 -5.72
C GLY A 69 -7.17 6.01 -4.72
N LYS A 70 -6.06 5.28 -4.88
CA LYS A 70 -5.59 4.36 -3.85
C LYS A 70 -4.52 5.00 -2.99
N PHE A 71 -4.62 4.77 -1.69
CA PHE A 71 -3.70 5.26 -0.69
C PHE A 71 -3.20 4.16 0.24
N ILE A 72 -2.00 4.36 0.75
CA ILE A 72 -1.47 3.69 1.92
C ILE A 72 -1.01 4.82 2.83
N ALA A 73 -1.62 4.98 3.98
CA ALA A 73 -1.36 6.11 4.86
C ALA A 73 -1.45 5.71 6.33
N GLY A 74 -0.85 6.50 7.19
CA GLY A 74 -0.96 6.32 8.61
C GLY A 74 -0.69 7.60 9.37
N VAL A 75 -0.99 7.58 10.65
CA VAL A 75 -0.86 8.71 11.57
C VAL A 75 -0.67 8.22 13.00
N VAL A 76 0.04 8.97 13.81
CA VAL A 76 0.12 8.72 15.26
C VAL A 76 -1.20 9.11 15.93
N MET A 77 -1.67 8.30 16.87
CA MET A 77 -2.84 8.57 17.70
C MET A 77 -2.43 9.09 19.08
N ILE A 78 -3.26 9.97 19.64
CA ILE A 78 -3.14 10.45 21.01
C ILE A 78 -3.97 9.51 21.89
N THR A 79 -3.32 8.50 22.48
CA THR A 79 -4.02 7.42 23.16
C THR A 79 -4.11 7.57 24.67
N ALA A 80 -3.53 8.63 25.23
CA ALA A 80 -3.59 8.92 26.67
C ALA A 80 -5.06 9.13 27.11
N GLY A 81 -5.49 8.38 28.14
CA GLY A 81 -6.88 8.43 28.62
C GLY A 81 -7.87 7.53 27.84
N TYR A 82 -7.41 6.78 26.84
CA TYR A 82 -8.21 5.78 26.12
C TYR A 82 -7.82 4.36 26.53
N SER A 83 -8.73 3.40 26.36
CA SER A 83 -8.47 1.96 26.62
C SER A 83 -7.37 1.40 25.72
N ALA A 84 -7.14 2.07 24.58
CA ALA A 84 -6.09 1.73 23.63
C ALA A 84 -4.66 2.07 24.12
N GLU A 85 -4.53 2.84 25.20
CA GLU A 85 -3.23 3.30 25.70
C GLU A 85 -2.28 2.11 25.95
N GLY A 86 -1.05 2.26 25.44
CA GLY A 86 -0.03 1.21 25.53
C GLY A 86 -0.20 0.01 24.59
N LYS A 87 -1.34 -0.13 23.91
CA LYS A 87 -1.59 -1.21 22.95
C LYS A 87 -1.50 -0.74 21.50
N TYR A 88 -2.10 0.40 21.19
CA TYR A 88 -2.10 1.01 19.86
C TYR A 88 -1.49 2.39 19.93
N SER A 89 -0.66 2.73 18.96
CA SER A 89 -0.03 4.05 18.85
C SER A 89 -0.25 4.70 17.48
N HIS A 90 -0.57 3.91 16.48
CA HIS A 90 -0.73 4.38 15.09
C HIS A 90 -2.01 3.84 14.49
N PHE A 91 -2.69 4.71 13.73
CA PHE A 91 -3.75 4.32 12.81
C PHE A 91 -3.16 4.18 11.41
N PHE A 92 -3.59 3.16 10.66
CA PHE A 92 -3.06 2.81 9.36
C PHE A 92 -4.18 2.41 8.41
N ILE A 93 -4.18 3.00 7.22
CA ILE A 93 -5.14 2.72 6.15
C ILE A 93 -4.41 2.18 4.95
N THR A 94 -4.91 1.10 4.37
CA THR A 94 -4.50 0.67 3.04
C THR A 94 -5.71 0.48 2.14
N GLN A 95 -5.63 0.99 0.91
CA GLN A 95 -6.63 0.80 -0.15
C GLN A 95 -6.12 -0.13 -1.26
N ALA A 96 -4.97 -0.76 -1.02
CA ALA A 96 -4.41 -1.81 -1.85
C ALA A 96 -3.99 -2.99 -0.96
N PRO A 97 -4.04 -4.24 -1.46
CA PRO A 97 -3.49 -5.37 -0.73
C PRO A 97 -2.01 -5.18 -0.46
N LEU A 98 -1.58 -5.44 0.79
CA LEU A 98 -0.18 -5.33 1.22
C LEU A 98 0.28 -6.61 1.87
N LYS A 99 1.51 -7.00 1.58
CA LYS A 99 2.24 -8.00 2.35
C LYS A 99 3.25 -7.29 3.26
N ILE A 100 3.17 -7.52 4.56
CA ILE A 100 4.10 -7.01 5.58
C ILE A 100 4.61 -8.21 6.38
N GLY A 101 5.89 -8.57 6.22
CA GLY A 101 6.40 -9.82 6.76
C GLY A 101 5.63 -11.02 6.20
N SER A 102 5.03 -11.83 7.09
CA SER A 102 4.12 -12.93 6.73
C SER A 102 2.65 -12.53 6.64
N MET A 103 2.30 -11.30 7.06
CA MET A 103 0.92 -10.81 7.09
C MET A 103 0.47 -10.36 5.70
N LEU A 104 -0.80 -10.64 5.38
CA LEU A 104 -1.50 -10.14 4.21
C LEU A 104 -2.61 -9.19 4.66
N LEU A 105 -2.41 -7.89 4.49
CA LEU A 105 -3.40 -6.86 4.80
C LEU A 105 -4.27 -6.61 3.56
N GLN A 106 -5.56 -6.89 3.66
CA GLN A 106 -6.53 -6.48 2.65
C GLN A 106 -6.82 -4.98 2.77
N PRO A 107 -7.39 -4.32 1.73
CA PRO A 107 -7.87 -2.96 1.86
C PRO A 107 -8.74 -2.78 3.11
N GLY A 108 -8.42 -1.79 3.94
CA GLY A 108 -9.10 -1.56 5.21
C GLY A 108 -8.33 -0.67 6.16
N GLU A 109 -8.88 -0.58 7.37
CA GLU A 109 -8.36 0.23 8.46
C GLU A 109 -7.79 -0.67 9.56
N TYR A 110 -6.61 -0.29 10.01
CA TYR A 110 -5.81 -1.04 10.98
C TYR A 110 -5.28 -0.09 12.05
N VAL A 111 -4.91 -0.66 13.16
CA VAL A 111 -4.09 0.00 14.17
C VAL A 111 -2.86 -0.85 14.43
N PHE A 112 -1.76 -0.22 14.79
CA PHE A 112 -0.60 -0.94 15.26
C PHE A 112 0.05 -0.25 16.46
N GLY A 113 0.69 -1.06 17.27
CA GLY A 113 1.58 -0.64 18.33
C GLY A 113 2.90 -1.37 18.21
N TYR A 114 3.85 -1.04 19.08
CA TYR A 114 5.15 -1.71 19.06
C TYR A 114 5.71 -1.89 20.46
N GLN A 115 6.52 -2.92 20.59
CA GLN A 115 7.28 -3.21 21.82
C GLN A 115 8.76 -3.37 21.49
N ARG A 116 9.62 -2.89 22.37
CA ARG A 116 11.06 -3.06 22.21
C ARG A 116 11.44 -4.51 22.52
N ILE A 117 12.15 -5.14 21.58
CA ILE A 117 12.73 -6.47 21.76
C ILE A 117 14.17 -6.36 22.28
N ASN A 118 14.95 -5.46 21.64
CA ASN A 118 16.33 -5.14 22.02
C ASN A 118 16.71 -3.74 21.54
N ASN A 119 17.98 -3.38 21.61
CA ASN A 119 18.44 -2.04 21.20
C ASN A 119 18.23 -1.76 19.71
N ASP A 120 18.24 -2.78 18.86
CA ASP A 120 18.23 -2.69 17.40
C ASP A 120 16.90 -3.13 16.77
N THR A 121 15.96 -3.65 17.57
CA THR A 121 14.73 -4.25 17.08
C THR A 121 13.51 -3.88 17.93
N ILE A 122 12.42 -3.52 17.27
CA ILE A 122 11.09 -3.45 17.85
C ILE A 122 10.17 -4.45 17.14
N ARG A 123 9.21 -5.01 17.85
CA ARG A 123 8.11 -5.81 17.28
C ARG A 123 6.90 -4.92 17.08
N VAL A 124 6.44 -4.81 15.85
CA VAL A 124 5.24 -4.07 15.47
C VAL A 124 4.11 -5.05 15.30
N SER A 125 3.02 -4.86 16.05
CA SER A 125 1.84 -5.74 16.03
C SER A 125 0.66 -5.01 15.41
N PHE A 126 0.02 -5.62 14.41
CA PHE A 126 -1.10 -5.08 13.66
C PHE A 126 -2.42 -5.70 14.12
N TYR A 127 -3.46 -4.87 14.16
CA TYR A 127 -4.82 -5.24 14.54
C TYR A 127 -5.83 -4.57 13.60
N ARG A 128 -7.00 -5.16 13.42
CA ARG A 128 -8.12 -4.48 12.76
C ARG A 128 -8.59 -3.32 13.62
N ALA A 129 -8.76 -2.14 13.04
CA ALA A 129 -9.18 -0.96 13.79
C ALA A 129 -10.58 -1.15 14.40
N ALA A 130 -11.53 -1.69 13.66
CA ALA A 130 -12.92 -1.84 14.09
C ALA A 130 -13.13 -2.87 15.22
N SER A 131 -12.38 -3.98 15.20
CA SER A 131 -12.60 -5.09 16.14
C SER A 131 -11.50 -5.25 17.18
N GLY A 132 -10.30 -4.71 16.94
CA GLY A 132 -9.11 -5.00 17.74
C GLY A 132 -8.57 -6.41 17.55
N GLU A 133 -9.05 -7.14 16.54
CA GLU A 133 -8.57 -8.48 16.18
C GLU A 133 -7.11 -8.42 15.75
N ALA A 134 -6.27 -9.29 16.33
CA ALA A 134 -4.86 -9.39 15.97
C ALA A 134 -4.69 -10.00 14.58
N ILE A 135 -3.93 -9.33 13.73
CA ILE A 135 -3.59 -9.81 12.38
C ILE A 135 -2.25 -10.54 12.40
N GLY A 136 -1.28 -10.00 13.12
CA GLY A 136 0.06 -10.55 13.22
C GLY A 136 1.08 -9.47 13.59
N ASN A 137 2.35 -9.81 13.43
CA ASN A 137 3.45 -8.91 13.76
C ASN A 137 4.59 -8.99 12.75
N VAL A 138 5.46 -7.97 12.80
CA VAL A 138 6.70 -7.89 12.04
C VAL A 138 7.77 -7.26 12.92
N ASP A 139 8.99 -7.76 12.83
CA ASP A 139 10.13 -7.13 13.50
C ASP A 139 10.70 -6.02 12.62
N ALA A 140 10.81 -4.82 13.19
CA ALA A 140 11.39 -3.65 12.57
C ALA A 140 12.79 -3.41 13.13
N HIS A 141 13.74 -3.10 12.25
CA HIS A 141 15.15 -2.96 12.61
C HIS A 141 15.62 -1.52 12.43
N ILE A 142 16.69 -1.13 13.15
CA ILE A 142 17.27 0.21 13.01
C ILE A 142 17.67 0.48 11.56
N ASN A 143 17.18 1.61 11.03
CA ASN A 143 17.64 2.12 9.75
C ASN A 143 19.01 2.77 9.88
N ARG A 144 20.07 1.98 9.68
CA ARG A 144 21.45 2.46 9.75
C ARG A 144 21.85 3.37 8.57
N LYS A 145 21.01 3.41 7.50
CA LYS A 145 21.26 4.24 6.31
C LYS A 145 20.72 5.67 6.47
N SER A 146 19.90 5.93 7.48
CA SER A 146 19.33 7.25 7.74
C SER A 146 19.45 7.57 9.23
N ALA A 147 20.06 8.72 9.54
CA ALA A 147 20.09 9.27 10.88
C ALA A 147 18.77 9.96 11.27
N MET A 148 17.84 10.12 10.32
CA MET A 148 16.61 10.88 10.53
C MET A 148 15.59 10.05 11.31
N VAL A 149 15.16 10.57 12.45
CA VAL A 149 14.08 10.02 13.27
C VAL A 149 12.75 10.62 12.82
N ARG A 150 11.76 9.79 12.51
CA ARG A 150 10.40 10.21 12.13
C ARG A 150 9.38 9.48 13.00
N SER A 151 8.36 10.19 13.46
CA SER A 151 7.25 9.53 14.19
C SER A 151 6.61 8.45 13.34
N LEU A 152 6.35 8.77 12.07
CA LEU A 152 5.92 7.84 11.03
C LEU A 152 6.40 8.33 9.67
N LEU A 153 6.89 7.43 8.82
CA LEU A 153 7.16 7.70 7.40
C LEU A 153 6.83 6.47 6.57
N ILE A 154 5.99 6.64 5.56
CA ILE A 154 5.68 5.62 4.55
C ILE A 154 6.30 6.08 3.25
N SER A 155 7.31 5.35 2.77
CA SER A 155 8.03 5.68 1.54
C SER A 155 7.35 5.10 0.30
N PRO A 156 7.35 5.81 -0.83
CA PRO A 156 6.84 5.24 -2.08
C PRO A 156 7.56 3.94 -2.43
N PRO A 157 6.82 2.93 -2.93
CA PRO A 157 7.44 1.67 -3.31
C PRO A 157 8.25 1.81 -4.61
N VAL A 158 9.37 1.12 -4.65
CA VAL A 158 10.19 0.87 -5.84
C VAL A 158 10.05 -0.62 -6.16
N ASP A 159 9.68 -0.96 -7.37
CA ASP A 159 9.42 -2.35 -7.79
C ASP A 159 8.52 -3.12 -6.81
N SER A 160 7.40 -2.48 -6.44
CA SER A 160 6.39 -2.96 -5.50
C SER A 160 6.80 -3.03 -4.03
N ARG A 161 8.05 -2.72 -3.67
CA ARG A 161 8.59 -2.77 -2.32
C ARG A 161 8.75 -1.36 -1.74
N GLY A 162 8.15 -1.09 -0.59
CA GLY A 162 8.30 0.15 0.15
C GLY A 162 8.73 -0.08 1.60
N LEU A 163 8.98 1.02 2.30
CA LEU A 163 9.39 1.01 3.70
C LEU A 163 8.41 1.80 4.56
N ILE A 164 8.15 1.29 5.75
CA ILE A 164 7.49 2.01 6.84
C ILE A 164 8.52 2.23 7.94
N GLN A 165 8.70 3.49 8.33
CA GLN A 165 9.60 3.89 9.41
C GLN A 165 8.78 4.37 10.61
N VAL A 166 9.13 3.88 11.80
CA VAL A 166 8.60 4.32 13.09
C VAL A 166 9.79 4.65 13.99
N GLY A 167 9.91 5.91 14.37
CA GLY A 167 11.11 6.38 15.04
C GLY A 167 12.34 6.25 14.15
N ARG A 168 13.27 5.42 14.56
CA ARG A 168 14.48 5.03 13.80
C ARG A 168 14.43 3.61 13.23
N PHE A 169 13.31 2.89 13.43
CA PHE A 169 13.14 1.51 13.01
C PHE A 169 12.36 1.45 11.71
N VAL A 170 12.69 0.49 10.85
CA VAL A 170 12.05 0.27 9.55
C VAL A 170 11.65 -1.18 9.35
N PHE A 171 10.56 -1.37 8.65
CA PHE A 171 10.14 -2.66 8.10
C PHE A 171 9.59 -2.46 6.68
N GLU A 172 9.61 -3.54 5.91
CA GLU A 172 9.20 -3.51 4.51
C GLU A 172 7.71 -3.80 4.34
N TYR A 173 7.11 -3.21 3.31
CA TYR A 173 5.83 -3.63 2.76
C TYR A 173 5.97 -3.91 1.26
N ASN A 174 5.16 -4.83 0.74
CA ASN A 174 5.09 -5.16 -0.68
C ASN A 174 3.67 -4.98 -1.19
N LEU A 175 3.53 -4.35 -2.37
CA LEU A 175 2.27 -4.22 -3.10
C LEU A 175 1.96 -5.49 -3.87
N GLY A 176 0.68 -5.85 -3.94
CA GLY A 176 0.23 -6.92 -4.82
C GLY A 176 0.69 -8.30 -4.35
N ALA A 177 0.11 -8.74 -3.25
CA ALA A 177 0.14 -10.14 -2.85
C ALA A 177 -1.13 -10.83 -3.33
#